data_4ad96e53d1041a0df50fd799648f454a
#
_entry.id   4ad96e53d1041a0df50fd799648f454a
#
_cell.length_a   1.000
_cell.length_b   1.000
_cell.length_c   1.000
_cell.angle_alpha   90.00
_cell.angle_beta   90.00
_cell.angle_gamma   90.00
#
_symmetry.space_group_name_H-M   'P 1'
#
loop_
_entity.id
_entity.type
_entity.pdbx_description
1 polymer ?
#
loop_
_entity_poly.entity_id
_entity_poly.type
_entity_poly.pdbx_seq_one_letter_code
_entity_poly.pdbx_strand_id
1 'polypeptide(L)'
;LAGFNANEVVGETKEILDNYDIPKGVSFKFTGEMEKQEENMAFLSIALLTAIGLIMLLLVFQFNSISKPIIILISIFLSFTGVLMGLIIFDMTFVIMMTMMGIIALSGIVVNNGVVLLDYIQLLIDRKKIQLKIEEKEALPIEHVKEEIINGGSARLRPVILTAITTILGLIPLSIGLNLDFFSLFSEWDPRIYLGGD
;
A
#
# COMPACT_ATOMS: atom_id res chain seq x y z
N LEU A 1 21.65 25.54 1.89
CA LEU A 1 20.85 26.42 1.02
C LEU A 1 19.38 26.29 1.45
N ALA A 2 18.96 27.12 2.41
CA ALA A 2 17.59 27.13 2.88
C ALA A 2 16.67 27.67 1.76
N GLY A 3 15.71 26.87 1.31
CA GLY A 3 14.66 27.29 0.40
C GLY A 3 14.66 26.67 -1.01
N PHE A 4 15.64 25.83 -1.36
CA PHE A 4 15.66 25.13 -2.64
C PHE A 4 15.44 23.62 -2.45
N ASN A 5 14.59 23.05 -3.29
CA ASN A 5 14.40 21.60 -3.34
C ASN A 5 15.61 20.98 -4.06
N ALA A 6 16.31 20.05 -3.38
CA ALA A 6 17.49 19.40 -3.96
C ALA A 6 17.20 18.70 -5.30
N ASN A 7 16.00 18.14 -5.48
CA ASN A 7 15.60 17.49 -6.71
C ASN A 7 15.41 18.48 -7.87
N GLU A 8 14.94 19.69 -7.59
CA GLU A 8 14.74 20.75 -8.58
C GLU A 8 16.09 21.29 -9.08
N VAL A 9 17.01 21.58 -8.15
CA VAL A 9 18.38 22.04 -8.47
C VAL A 9 19.15 20.98 -9.27
N VAL A 10 19.02 19.71 -8.92
CA VAL A 10 19.67 18.62 -9.65
C VAL A 10 19.04 18.42 -11.02
N GLY A 11 17.70 18.56 -11.13
CA GLY A 11 17.01 18.51 -12.42
C GLY A 11 17.49 19.58 -13.39
N GLU A 12 17.56 20.84 -12.95
CA GLU A 12 18.08 21.95 -13.74
C GLU A 12 19.56 21.76 -14.10
N THR A 13 20.38 21.29 -13.14
CA THR A 13 21.79 21.03 -13.38
C THR A 13 21.99 19.91 -14.40
N LYS A 14 21.17 18.88 -14.37
CA LYS A 14 21.19 17.77 -15.33
C LYS A 14 20.84 18.24 -16.74
N GLU A 15 19.82 19.09 -16.87
CA GLU A 15 19.41 19.66 -18.15
C GLU A 15 20.51 20.55 -18.76
N ILE A 16 21.21 21.35 -17.92
CA ILE A 16 22.37 22.17 -18.34
C ILE A 16 23.53 21.28 -18.80
N LEU A 17 23.82 20.20 -18.06
CA LEU A 17 24.93 19.29 -18.37
C LEU A 17 24.66 18.44 -19.62
N ASP A 18 23.40 18.02 -19.85
CA ASP A 18 23.02 17.27 -21.05
C ASP A 18 23.11 18.10 -22.32
N ASN A 19 22.95 19.46 -22.19
CA ASN A 19 23.11 20.39 -23.29
C ASN A 19 24.57 20.91 -23.45
N TYR A 20 25.48 20.51 -22.55
CA TYR A 20 26.87 20.92 -22.61
C TYR A 20 27.71 19.91 -23.40
N ASP A 21 28.53 20.40 -24.34
CA ASP A 21 29.39 19.54 -25.16
C ASP A 21 30.59 19.01 -24.33
N ILE A 22 30.38 17.82 -23.77
CA ILE A 22 31.34 17.18 -22.87
C ILE A 22 32.42 16.50 -23.69
N PRO A 23 33.74 16.79 -23.42
CA PRO A 23 34.85 16.18 -24.13
C PRO A 23 34.82 14.66 -24.03
N LYS A 24 35.19 13.98 -25.13
CA LYS A 24 35.22 12.49 -25.20
C LYS A 24 36.15 11.95 -24.10
N GLY A 25 35.58 11.10 -23.22
CA GLY A 25 36.30 10.45 -22.12
C GLY A 25 36.04 11.03 -20.75
N VAL A 26 35.20 12.07 -20.63
CA VAL A 26 34.73 12.62 -19.36
C VAL A 26 33.28 12.17 -19.14
N SER A 27 32.98 11.61 -17.99
CA SER A 27 31.62 11.31 -17.54
C SER A 27 31.36 12.00 -16.20
N PHE A 28 30.17 12.53 -16.05
CA PHE A 28 29.74 13.08 -14.76
C PHE A 28 28.76 12.10 -14.10
N LYS A 29 28.78 12.05 -12.77
CA LYS A 29 27.87 11.26 -11.97
C LYS A 29 27.45 12.08 -10.76
N PHE A 30 26.14 12.18 -10.54
CA PHE A 30 25.62 12.74 -9.31
C PHE A 30 25.83 11.71 -8.19
N THR A 31 26.47 12.12 -7.11
CA THR A 31 26.79 11.28 -5.96
C THR A 31 26.08 11.80 -4.70
N GLY A 32 26.11 11.01 -3.64
CA GLY A 32 25.55 11.38 -2.36
C GLY A 32 24.08 10.96 -2.22
N GLU A 33 23.20 11.87 -1.81
CA GLU A 33 21.80 11.57 -1.51
C GLU A 33 21.01 11.15 -2.76
N MET A 34 21.31 11.75 -3.92
CA MET A 34 20.65 11.43 -5.18
C MET A 34 20.97 10.01 -5.66
N GLU A 35 22.22 9.58 -5.56
CA GLU A 35 22.63 8.20 -5.89
C GLU A 35 21.89 7.19 -5.00
N LYS A 36 21.81 7.47 -3.70
CA LYS A 36 21.06 6.65 -2.76
C LYS A 36 19.57 6.63 -3.06
N GLN A 37 18.98 7.75 -3.49
CA GLN A 37 17.57 7.82 -3.88
C GLN A 37 17.30 6.99 -5.13
N GLU A 38 18.16 7.02 -6.15
CA GLU A 38 18.03 6.20 -7.37
C GLU A 38 18.17 4.70 -7.04
N GLU A 39 19.14 4.30 -6.23
CA GLU A 39 19.30 2.92 -5.77
C GLU A 39 18.08 2.44 -4.97
N ASN A 40 17.60 3.26 -4.04
CA ASN A 40 16.41 2.95 -3.24
C ASN A 40 15.15 2.82 -4.11
N MET A 41 14.98 3.72 -5.09
CA MET A 41 13.86 3.66 -6.02
C MET A 41 13.89 2.37 -6.86
N ALA A 42 15.04 2.01 -7.38
CA ALA A 42 15.22 0.78 -8.15
C ALA A 42 14.91 -0.44 -7.28
N PHE A 43 15.46 -0.51 -6.07
CA PHE A 43 15.19 -1.58 -5.12
C PHE A 43 13.72 -1.70 -4.75
N LEU A 44 13.08 -0.58 -4.37
CA LEU A 44 11.68 -0.55 -3.96
C LEU A 44 10.73 -0.88 -5.12
N SER A 45 11.07 -0.48 -6.34
CA SER A 45 10.30 -0.84 -7.54
C SER A 45 10.35 -2.33 -7.81
N ILE A 46 11.53 -2.94 -7.73
CA ILE A 46 11.70 -4.39 -7.88
C ILE A 46 10.98 -5.12 -6.74
N ALA A 47 11.10 -4.64 -5.50
CA ALA A 47 10.41 -5.22 -4.35
C ALA A 47 8.88 -5.17 -4.53
N LEU A 48 8.32 -4.06 -5.00
CA LEU A 48 6.89 -3.91 -5.26
C LEU A 48 6.43 -4.87 -6.36
N LEU A 49 7.15 -4.94 -7.48
CA LEU A 49 6.83 -5.87 -8.58
C LEU A 49 6.89 -7.32 -8.13
N THR A 50 7.92 -7.67 -7.36
CA THR A 50 8.07 -9.02 -6.80
C THR A 50 6.95 -9.35 -5.83
N ALA A 51 6.58 -8.42 -4.95
CA ALA A 51 5.48 -8.58 -4.01
C ALA A 51 4.14 -8.79 -4.75
N ILE A 52 3.84 -7.97 -5.76
CA ILE A 52 2.63 -8.11 -6.59
C ILE A 52 2.62 -9.46 -7.31
N GLY A 53 3.76 -9.87 -7.88
CA GLY A 53 3.89 -11.17 -8.55
C GLY A 53 3.65 -12.36 -7.60
N LEU A 54 4.23 -12.33 -6.41
CA LEU A 54 4.02 -13.36 -5.39
C LEU A 54 2.58 -13.37 -4.87
N ILE A 55 1.98 -12.20 -4.64
CA ILE A 55 0.58 -12.08 -4.25
C ILE A 55 -0.31 -12.69 -5.34
N MET A 56 -0.09 -12.34 -6.61
CA MET A 56 -0.86 -12.89 -7.73
C MET A 56 -0.76 -14.41 -7.78
N LEU A 57 0.45 -14.95 -7.65
CA LEU A 57 0.71 -16.39 -7.65
C LEU A 57 -0.02 -17.09 -6.50
N LEU A 58 0.12 -16.59 -5.26
CA LEU A 58 -0.56 -17.13 -4.09
C LEU A 58 -2.09 -17.09 -4.25
N LEU A 59 -2.64 -15.99 -4.75
CA LEU A 59 -4.09 -15.84 -4.94
C LEU A 59 -4.63 -16.76 -6.02
N VAL A 60 -3.89 -16.99 -7.11
CA VAL A 60 -4.28 -17.96 -8.15
C VAL A 60 -4.35 -19.37 -7.57
N PHE A 61 -3.36 -19.76 -6.75
CA PHE A 61 -3.39 -21.04 -6.06
C PHE A 61 -4.54 -21.14 -5.04
N GLN A 62 -4.78 -20.07 -4.27
CA GLN A 62 -5.84 -20.01 -3.25
C GLN A 62 -7.22 -20.18 -3.86
N PHE A 63 -7.53 -19.45 -4.93
CA PHE A 63 -8.88 -19.40 -5.50
C PHE A 63 -9.08 -20.35 -6.69
N ASN A 64 -8.03 -21.00 -7.15
CA ASN A 64 -8.05 -21.82 -8.38
C ASN A 64 -8.76 -21.10 -9.55
N SER A 65 -8.56 -19.78 -9.65
CA SER A 65 -9.22 -18.90 -10.60
C SER A 65 -8.33 -17.67 -10.85
N ILE A 66 -8.33 -17.15 -12.06
CA ILE A 66 -7.57 -15.94 -12.44
C ILE A 66 -8.38 -14.67 -12.19
N SER A 67 -9.72 -14.74 -12.31
CA SER A 67 -10.58 -13.55 -12.21
C SER A 67 -10.57 -12.92 -10.82
N LYS A 68 -10.54 -13.70 -9.75
CA LYS A 68 -10.58 -13.21 -8.37
C LYS A 68 -9.29 -12.45 -7.99
N PRO A 69 -8.08 -12.98 -8.26
CA PRO A 69 -6.84 -12.23 -8.08
C PRO A 69 -6.81 -10.89 -8.81
N ILE A 70 -7.35 -10.82 -10.02
CA ILE A 70 -7.40 -9.56 -10.79
C ILE A 70 -8.23 -8.50 -10.06
N ILE A 71 -9.36 -8.86 -9.46
CA ILE A 71 -10.21 -7.94 -8.68
C ILE A 71 -9.41 -7.39 -7.49
N ILE A 72 -8.65 -8.24 -6.79
CA ILE A 72 -7.82 -7.81 -5.67
C ILE A 72 -6.69 -6.89 -6.14
N LEU A 73 -6.03 -7.21 -7.27
CA LEU A 73 -5.00 -6.33 -7.83
C LEU A 73 -5.55 -4.95 -8.21
N ILE A 74 -6.72 -4.89 -8.83
CA ILE A 74 -7.38 -3.60 -9.13
C ILE A 74 -7.62 -2.82 -7.84
N SER A 75 -8.03 -3.47 -6.75
CA SER A 75 -8.21 -2.82 -5.45
C SER A 75 -6.91 -2.26 -4.89
N ILE A 76 -5.77 -2.94 -5.10
CA ILE A 76 -4.45 -2.44 -4.72
C ILE A 76 -4.12 -1.16 -5.50
N PHE A 77 -4.28 -1.15 -6.82
CA PHE A 77 -4.05 0.04 -7.64
C PHE A 77 -4.96 1.21 -7.23
N LEU A 78 -6.21 0.91 -6.91
CA LEU A 78 -7.14 1.93 -6.44
C LEU A 78 -6.72 2.52 -5.08
N SER A 79 -6.12 1.71 -4.21
CA SER A 79 -5.59 2.18 -2.92
C SER A 79 -4.41 3.15 -3.07
N PHE A 80 -3.58 2.99 -4.12
CA PHE A 80 -2.50 3.94 -4.43
C PHE A 80 -3.03 5.34 -4.73
N THR A 81 -4.16 5.41 -5.43
CA THR A 81 -4.83 6.70 -5.66
C THR A 81 -5.20 7.38 -4.34
N GLY A 82 -5.66 6.61 -3.34
CA GLY A 82 -5.95 7.13 -2.01
C GLY A 82 -4.71 7.68 -1.29
N VAL A 83 -3.55 7.02 -1.42
CA VAL A 83 -2.29 7.53 -0.84
C VAL A 83 -1.88 8.85 -1.49
N LEU A 84 -1.92 8.92 -2.83
CA LEU A 84 -1.54 10.14 -3.55
C LEU A 84 -2.51 11.29 -3.24
N MET A 85 -3.81 11.02 -3.16
CA MET A 85 -4.79 12.02 -2.72
C MET A 85 -4.53 12.49 -1.29
N GLY A 86 -4.16 11.58 -0.40
CA GLY A 86 -3.80 11.92 0.98
C GLY A 86 -2.61 12.87 1.03
N LEU A 87 -1.54 12.61 0.30
CA LEU A 87 -0.37 13.50 0.22
C LEU A 87 -0.74 14.90 -0.26
N ILE A 88 -1.62 15.00 -1.28
CA ILE A 88 -2.08 16.29 -1.82
C ILE A 88 -2.96 17.04 -0.81
N ILE A 89 -3.91 16.36 -0.16
CA ILE A 89 -4.85 17.00 0.78
C ILE A 89 -4.13 17.53 2.02
N PHE A 90 -3.12 16.80 2.51
CA PHE A 90 -2.36 17.18 3.70
C PHE A 90 -1.10 17.99 3.39
N ASP A 91 -0.89 18.37 2.12
CA ASP A 91 0.29 19.12 1.64
C ASP A 91 1.62 18.52 2.12
N MET A 92 1.69 17.17 2.07
CA MET A 92 2.86 16.41 2.50
C MET A 92 3.81 16.19 1.33
N THR A 93 5.11 16.35 1.58
CA THR A 93 6.13 16.08 0.57
C THR A 93 6.24 14.59 0.26
N PHE A 94 6.38 14.25 -1.02
CA PHE A 94 6.62 12.87 -1.45
C PHE A 94 8.06 12.45 -1.14
N VAL A 95 8.23 11.73 -0.02
CA VAL A 95 9.51 11.12 0.34
C VAL A 95 9.54 9.71 -0.21
N ILE A 96 10.39 9.46 -1.22
CA ILE A 96 10.44 8.21 -2.00
C ILE A 96 10.44 6.99 -1.06
N MET A 97 11.37 6.94 -0.13
CA MET A 97 11.56 5.79 0.75
C MET A 97 10.35 5.55 1.65
N MET A 98 9.86 6.57 2.35
CA MET A 98 8.73 6.45 3.27
C MET A 98 7.42 6.17 2.55
N THR A 99 7.17 6.89 1.45
CA THR A 99 5.93 6.73 0.69
C THR A 99 5.86 5.36 0.01
N MET A 100 6.94 4.88 -0.61
CA MET A 100 6.98 3.57 -1.26
C MET A 100 6.86 2.43 -0.25
N MET A 101 7.53 2.50 0.91
CA MET A 101 7.35 1.51 1.98
C MET A 101 5.91 1.51 2.50
N GLY A 102 5.30 2.69 2.65
CA GLY A 102 3.89 2.83 3.02
C GLY A 102 2.95 2.17 2.00
N ILE A 103 3.19 2.35 0.70
CA ILE A 103 2.43 1.73 -0.40
C ILE A 103 2.55 0.20 -0.34
N ILE A 104 3.76 -0.34 -0.14
CA ILE A 104 3.98 -1.79 -0.02
C ILE A 104 3.23 -2.36 1.19
N ALA A 105 3.33 -1.70 2.35
CA ALA A 105 2.62 -2.11 3.56
C ALA A 105 1.09 -2.05 3.39
N LEU A 106 0.58 -0.97 2.79
CA LEU A 106 -0.85 -0.81 2.50
C LEU A 106 -1.37 -1.90 1.57
N SER A 107 -0.58 -2.28 0.55
CA SER A 107 -0.93 -3.36 -0.36
C SER A 107 -1.21 -4.67 0.38
N GLY A 108 -0.40 -5.00 1.39
CA GLY A 108 -0.62 -6.19 2.24
C GLY A 108 -1.94 -6.13 3.01
N ILE A 109 -2.31 -4.98 3.55
CA ILE A 109 -3.57 -4.79 4.29
C ILE A 109 -4.78 -4.93 3.34
N VAL A 110 -4.70 -4.31 2.16
CA VAL A 110 -5.76 -4.36 1.12
C VAL A 110 -5.98 -5.79 0.64
N VAL A 111 -4.89 -6.53 0.36
CA VAL A 111 -4.95 -7.93 -0.06
C VAL A 111 -5.63 -8.78 1.01
N ASN A 112 -5.19 -8.67 2.26
CA ASN A 112 -5.77 -9.45 3.35
C ASN A 112 -7.28 -9.22 3.49
N ASN A 113 -7.73 -7.98 3.49
CA ASN A 113 -9.15 -7.65 3.56
C ASN A 113 -9.92 -8.12 2.31
N GLY A 114 -9.32 -7.98 1.13
CA GLY A 114 -9.91 -8.41 -0.14
C GLY A 114 -10.07 -9.92 -0.23
N VAL A 115 -9.06 -10.69 0.18
CA VAL A 115 -9.10 -12.16 0.19
C VAL A 115 -10.23 -12.66 1.09
N VAL A 116 -10.28 -12.15 2.34
CA VAL A 116 -11.30 -12.56 3.32
C VAL A 116 -12.72 -12.24 2.84
N LEU A 117 -12.90 -11.09 2.19
CA LEU A 117 -14.20 -10.70 1.62
C LEU A 117 -14.61 -11.61 0.46
N LEU A 118 -13.72 -11.83 -0.51
CA LEU A 118 -14.00 -12.64 -1.69
C LEU A 118 -14.23 -14.12 -1.33
N ASP A 119 -13.45 -14.66 -0.41
CA ASP A 119 -13.60 -16.01 0.08
C ASP A 119 -14.99 -16.22 0.73
N TYR A 120 -15.40 -15.25 1.55
CA TYR A 120 -16.71 -15.30 2.19
C TYR A 120 -17.87 -15.19 1.19
N ILE A 121 -17.77 -14.31 0.19
CA ILE A 121 -18.77 -14.20 -0.88
C ILE A 121 -18.84 -15.50 -1.67
N GLN A 122 -17.69 -16.10 -1.98
CA GLN A 122 -17.66 -17.40 -2.67
C GLN A 122 -18.36 -18.49 -1.86
N LEU A 123 -18.10 -18.54 -0.56
CA LEU A 123 -18.77 -19.48 0.35
C LEU A 123 -20.29 -19.32 0.32
N LEU A 124 -20.80 -18.08 0.29
CA LEU A 124 -22.24 -17.82 0.20
C LEU A 124 -22.82 -18.28 -1.15
N ILE A 125 -22.11 -18.00 -2.25
CA ILE A 125 -22.50 -18.44 -3.59
C ILE A 125 -22.56 -19.98 -3.65
N ASP A 126 -21.56 -20.67 -3.12
CA ASP A 126 -21.52 -22.14 -3.13
C ASP A 126 -22.63 -22.73 -2.26
N ARG A 127 -22.91 -22.16 -1.09
CA ARG A 127 -24.06 -22.54 -0.26
C ARG A 127 -25.40 -22.35 -0.98
N LYS A 128 -25.55 -21.22 -1.71
CA LYS A 128 -26.78 -20.96 -2.48
C LYS A 128 -26.99 -21.98 -3.61
N LYS A 129 -25.89 -22.35 -4.31
CA LYS A 129 -25.92 -23.41 -5.33
C LYS A 129 -26.43 -24.73 -4.76
N ILE A 130 -25.92 -25.13 -3.59
CA ILE A 130 -26.36 -26.35 -2.90
C ILE A 130 -27.84 -26.26 -2.56
N GLN A 131 -28.31 -25.14 -2.03
CA GLN A 131 -29.72 -24.94 -1.67
C GLN A 131 -30.64 -25.02 -2.89
N LEU A 132 -30.22 -24.50 -4.03
CA LEU A 132 -30.99 -24.52 -5.29
C LEU A 132 -30.80 -25.83 -6.08
N LYS A 133 -29.97 -26.78 -5.57
CA LYS A 133 -29.62 -28.05 -6.26
C LYS A 133 -29.03 -27.82 -7.65
N ILE A 134 -28.28 -26.74 -7.84
CA ILE A 134 -27.57 -26.42 -9.06
C ILE A 134 -26.23 -27.16 -9.04
N GLU A 135 -25.82 -27.75 -10.17
CA GLU A 135 -24.52 -28.41 -10.27
C GLU A 135 -23.36 -27.42 -10.07
N GLU A 136 -22.26 -27.90 -9.48
CA GLU A 136 -21.08 -27.07 -9.16
C GLU A 136 -20.52 -26.34 -10.38
N LYS A 137 -20.61 -26.95 -11.55
CA LYS A 137 -20.13 -26.40 -12.82
C LYS A 137 -21.09 -25.40 -13.48
N GLU A 138 -22.34 -25.37 -13.04
CA GLU A 138 -23.35 -24.49 -13.60
C GLU A 138 -23.30 -23.11 -12.93
N ALA A 139 -23.48 -22.05 -13.73
CA ALA A 139 -23.45 -20.69 -13.22
C ALA A 139 -24.74 -20.39 -12.43
N LEU A 140 -24.59 -19.80 -11.24
CA LEU A 140 -25.71 -19.28 -10.48
C LEU A 140 -26.36 -18.11 -11.25
N PRO A 141 -27.70 -17.98 -11.31
CA PRO A 141 -28.36 -16.82 -11.91
C PRO A 141 -27.85 -15.50 -11.32
N ILE A 142 -27.67 -14.49 -12.16
CA ILE A 142 -27.05 -13.21 -11.80
C ILE A 142 -27.77 -12.52 -10.62
N GLU A 143 -29.08 -12.68 -10.51
CA GLU A 143 -29.85 -12.09 -9.42
C GLU A 143 -29.44 -12.65 -8.05
N HIS A 144 -29.26 -13.96 -7.95
CA HIS A 144 -28.77 -14.60 -6.74
C HIS A 144 -27.31 -14.28 -6.44
N VAL A 145 -26.47 -14.14 -7.48
CA VAL A 145 -25.08 -13.70 -7.29
C VAL A 145 -25.04 -12.30 -6.68
N LYS A 146 -25.84 -11.35 -7.19
CA LYS A 146 -25.93 -10.00 -6.63
C LYS A 146 -26.41 -10.00 -5.18
N GLU A 147 -27.42 -10.81 -4.87
CA GLU A 147 -27.93 -10.96 -3.51
C GLU A 147 -26.83 -11.44 -2.55
N GLU A 148 -26.08 -12.47 -2.94
CA GLU A 148 -25.02 -13.02 -2.08
C GLU A 148 -23.80 -12.07 -1.98
N ILE A 149 -23.50 -11.26 -3.00
CA ILE A 149 -22.50 -10.20 -2.92
C ILE A 149 -22.91 -9.13 -1.88
N ILE A 150 -24.18 -8.72 -1.89
CA ILE A 150 -24.70 -7.72 -0.93
C ILE A 150 -24.69 -8.31 0.49
N ASN A 151 -25.11 -9.54 0.65
CA ASN A 151 -25.12 -10.24 1.94
C ASN A 151 -23.70 -10.41 2.49
N GLY A 152 -22.77 -10.85 1.63
CA GLY A 152 -21.35 -11.00 1.99
C GLY A 152 -20.68 -9.68 2.35
N GLY A 153 -20.92 -8.64 1.54
CA GLY A 153 -20.44 -7.29 1.81
C GLY A 153 -20.97 -6.74 3.13
N SER A 154 -22.26 -6.85 3.39
CA SER A 154 -22.90 -6.39 4.64
C SER A 154 -22.35 -7.12 5.87
N ALA A 155 -22.15 -8.43 5.78
CA ALA A 155 -21.63 -9.23 6.89
C ALA A 155 -20.16 -8.89 7.22
N ARG A 156 -19.36 -8.55 6.20
CA ARG A 156 -17.92 -8.24 6.34
C ARG A 156 -17.61 -6.75 6.50
N LEU A 157 -18.58 -5.87 6.27
CA LEU A 157 -18.40 -4.42 6.37
C LEU A 157 -17.87 -4.01 7.76
N ARG A 158 -18.48 -4.51 8.83
CA ARG A 158 -18.08 -4.17 10.19
C ARG A 158 -16.65 -4.59 10.53
N PRO A 159 -16.18 -5.84 10.31
CA PRO A 159 -14.79 -6.23 10.50
C PRO A 159 -13.80 -5.39 9.67
N VAL A 160 -14.10 -5.12 8.40
CA VAL A 160 -13.23 -4.34 7.51
C VAL A 160 -13.08 -2.90 7.98
N ILE A 161 -14.19 -2.24 8.33
CA ILE A 161 -14.15 -0.87 8.88
C ILE A 161 -13.42 -0.85 10.21
N LEU A 162 -13.65 -1.82 11.09
CA LEU A 162 -12.95 -1.89 12.37
C LEU A 162 -11.44 -2.03 12.18
N THR A 163 -10.99 -2.90 11.26
CA THR A 163 -9.58 -3.05 10.92
C THR A 163 -8.98 -1.73 10.40
N ALA A 164 -9.68 -1.03 9.50
CA ALA A 164 -9.24 0.25 8.98
C ALA A 164 -9.10 1.31 10.09
N ILE A 165 -10.12 1.46 10.94
CA ILE A 165 -10.12 2.41 12.05
C ILE A 165 -9.00 2.10 13.05
N THR A 166 -8.84 0.84 13.45
CA THR A 166 -7.79 0.45 14.40
C THR A 166 -6.39 0.65 13.84
N THR A 167 -6.20 0.41 12.53
CA THR A 167 -4.91 0.67 11.86
C THR A 167 -4.62 2.18 11.84
N ILE A 168 -5.59 3.01 11.49
CA ILE A 168 -5.43 4.47 11.50
C ILE A 168 -5.11 4.96 12.92
N LEU A 169 -5.90 4.57 13.91
CA LEU A 169 -5.69 4.96 15.31
C LEU A 169 -4.33 4.48 15.84
N GLY A 170 -3.88 3.28 15.43
CA GLY A 170 -2.57 2.75 15.82
C GLY A 170 -1.39 3.52 15.20
N LEU A 171 -1.57 4.10 14.00
CA LEU A 171 -0.54 4.86 13.31
C LEU A 171 -0.50 6.36 13.68
N ILE A 172 -1.58 6.91 14.24
CA ILE A 172 -1.62 8.32 14.67
C ILE A 172 -0.48 8.66 15.63
N PRO A 173 -0.22 7.92 16.73
CA PRO A 173 0.87 8.22 17.65
C PRO A 173 2.23 8.28 16.94
N LEU A 174 2.46 7.34 16.01
CA LEU A 174 3.70 7.31 15.21
C LEU A 174 3.79 8.50 14.26
N SER A 175 2.67 8.89 13.65
CA SER A 175 2.61 10.01 12.70
C SER A 175 2.88 11.37 13.36
N ILE A 176 2.46 11.56 14.60
CA ILE A 176 2.70 12.81 15.37
C ILE A 176 4.03 12.77 16.15
N GLY A 177 4.84 11.72 15.98
CA GLY A 177 6.12 11.59 16.69
C GLY A 177 5.97 11.42 18.19
N LEU A 178 4.89 10.76 18.65
CA LEU A 178 4.65 10.52 20.06
C LEU A 178 5.61 9.45 20.58
N ASN A 179 6.61 9.90 21.33
CA ASN A 179 7.61 9.02 21.93
C ASN A 179 7.29 8.82 23.40
N LEU A 180 7.01 7.59 23.80
CA LEU A 180 6.73 7.20 25.17
C LEU A 180 7.95 6.48 25.73
N ASP A 181 8.62 7.11 26.71
CA ASP A 181 9.71 6.45 27.43
C ASP A 181 9.16 5.49 28.49
N PHE A 182 8.92 4.25 28.07
CA PHE A 182 8.45 3.19 28.96
C PHE A 182 9.44 2.84 30.08
N PHE A 183 10.72 3.12 29.89
CA PHE A 183 11.73 2.82 30.89
C PHE A 183 11.66 3.79 32.09
N SER A 184 11.42 5.08 31.82
CA SER A 184 11.22 6.08 32.86
C SER A 184 9.90 5.89 33.60
N LEU A 185 8.86 5.42 32.89
CA LEU A 185 7.57 5.09 33.47
C LEU A 185 7.67 3.98 34.54
N PHE A 186 8.47 2.94 34.27
CA PHE A 186 8.63 1.80 35.17
C PHE A 186 9.69 2.02 36.27
N SER A 187 10.71 2.81 35.98
CA SER A 187 11.87 3.03 36.88
C SER A 187 11.68 4.22 37.82
N GLU A 188 11.04 5.30 37.34
CA GLU A 188 11.00 6.58 38.04
C GLU A 188 9.56 7.07 38.34
N TRP A 189 8.51 6.34 37.91
CA TRP A 189 7.09 6.76 38.00
C TRP A 189 6.82 8.13 37.39
N ASP A 190 7.68 8.62 36.45
CA ASP A 190 7.58 9.89 35.78
C ASP A 190 7.33 9.67 34.28
N PRO A 191 6.06 9.77 33.80
CA PRO A 191 5.75 9.55 32.38
C PRO A 191 6.27 10.72 31.55
N ARG A 192 7.42 10.54 30.91
CA ARG A 192 7.95 11.52 29.95
C ARG A 192 7.37 11.25 28.59
N ILE A 193 6.51 12.16 28.15
CA ILE A 193 5.88 12.16 26.81
C ILE A 193 6.56 13.23 25.98
N TYR A 194 7.25 12.81 24.91
CA TYR A 194 7.87 13.72 23.94
C TYR A 194 7.01 13.77 22.69
N LEU A 195 6.70 14.99 22.21
CA LEU A 195 6.06 15.23 20.92
C LEU A 195 7.12 15.77 19.97
N GLY A 196 7.38 15.05 18.88
CA GLY A 196 8.39 15.38 17.90
C GLY A 196 9.73 14.67 18.19
N GLY A 197 10.24 13.91 17.25
CA GLY A 197 11.58 13.37 17.29
C GLY A 197 12.55 14.43 16.79
N ASP A 198 13.47 14.88 17.64
CA ASP A 198 14.73 15.49 17.26
C ASP A 198 15.73 14.39 16.92
#